data_6c6598ef5524cbbeb94d506018de3fc6
#
_entry.id   6c6598ef5524cbbeb94d506018de3fc6
#
_cell.length_a   1.000
_cell.length_b   1.000
_cell.length_c   1.000
_cell.angle_alpha   90.00
_cell.angle_beta   90.00
_cell.angle_gamma   90.00
#
_symmetry.space_group_name_H-M   'P 1'
#
loop_
_entity.id
_entity.type
_entity.pdbx_description
1 polymer ?
#
loop_
_entity_poly.entity_id
_entity_poly.type
_entity_poly.pdbx_seq_one_letter_code
_entity_poly.pdbx_strand_id
1 'polypeptide(L)'
;MNENRDLNQRENGINPSELSGKGDYYFSNGVQERTPRTTPVGTTRKPAKKGNGVKSTYVFFIVVIAVSMALSVYAVFCMNDILAITKTKSTVTVSMQEEVKTASDAIDLLADQGLIKCKGFCKFFATLHDKVLNDPIGGPYPAGVYYLNGKMGLEGMLQTLQGSSATSETVTLIFPEGMTVPEIVNKLTENDVCDKMALLSVIDSTEFTYSMVADLKANEHVPYRLEGFMFPDTYEFFVGENASSVVKKFLSNGDSKISEKDRAQAKKLGYSMYEVMTIASIIQKEAGSEKQMKTISSVIHNRLSDKTNFPSLGCQSTSDYITNFVKPNLSSTSAHTADYYMEYYNTQTTSTVVGLPAGPICNPGKAAIQAALHPSDTGYYYFFHDTKGNLYTAKTYAEFKQKVQTYAPYLAA
;
A
#
# COMPACT_ATOMS: atom_id res chain seq x y z
N MET A 1 9.52 17.73 -53.40
CA MET A 1 10.97 17.62 -53.57
C MET A 1 11.36 16.58 -52.52
N ASN A 2 11.32 15.32 -52.91
CA ASN A 2 12.37 14.50 -53.55
C ASN A 2 13.52 14.26 -52.56
N GLU A 3 13.93 13.12 -52.24
CA GLU A 3 13.99 11.74 -52.79
C GLU A 3 14.51 10.84 -51.66
N ASN A 4 13.91 9.70 -51.33
CA ASN A 4 14.15 8.36 -51.88
C ASN A 4 15.61 7.87 -51.99
N ARG A 5 15.84 6.74 -51.33
CA ARG A 5 16.42 5.46 -51.82
C ARG A 5 16.82 4.61 -50.62
N ASP A 6 16.16 3.51 -50.32
CA ASP A 6 16.16 2.15 -50.90
C ASP A 6 17.54 1.61 -51.33
N LEU A 7 17.83 0.44 -50.81
CA LEU A 7 18.37 -0.79 -51.42
C LEU A 7 18.95 -1.69 -50.32
N ASN A 8 18.31 -2.76 -49.94
CA ASN A 8 18.19 -4.08 -50.58
C ASN A 8 19.37 -5.04 -50.36
N GLN A 9 19.03 -6.12 -49.68
CA GLN A 9 19.32 -7.53 -49.92
C GLN A 9 20.76 -8.02 -50.00
N ARG A 10 21.02 -9.11 -49.27
CA ARG A 10 21.26 -10.52 -49.67
C ARG A 10 21.68 -11.36 -48.48
N GLU A 11 20.90 -12.31 -48.15
CA GLU A 11 21.01 -13.78 -48.24
C GLU A 11 22.39 -14.37 -48.51
N ASN A 12 22.69 -15.40 -47.70
CA ASN A 12 23.19 -16.77 -47.97
C ASN A 12 23.79 -17.29 -46.65
N GLY A 13 23.37 -18.30 -46.00
CA GLY A 13 22.96 -19.62 -46.24
C GLY A 13 24.09 -20.56 -46.69
N ILE A 14 24.71 -21.29 -45.76
CA ILE A 14 25.37 -22.56 -46.05
C ILE A 14 25.44 -23.39 -44.77
N ASN A 15 24.71 -24.51 -44.79
CA ASN A 15 25.06 -25.74 -44.08
C ASN A 15 25.76 -26.61 -45.08
N PRO A 16 26.80 -27.32 -44.78
CA PRO A 16 26.71 -28.75 -44.91
C PRO A 16 27.51 -29.59 -43.91
N SER A 17 26.92 -30.70 -43.59
CA SER A 17 27.48 -31.96 -43.18
C SER A 17 28.55 -32.48 -44.15
N GLU A 18 29.38 -33.43 -43.65
CA GLU A 18 30.31 -34.37 -44.29
C GLU A 18 31.76 -33.90 -44.43
N LEU A 19 32.60 -34.68 -43.75
CA LEU A 19 33.63 -35.50 -44.39
C LEU A 19 34.33 -36.41 -43.36
N SER A 20 34.11 -37.66 -43.57
CA SER A 20 34.80 -38.85 -43.22
C SER A 20 36.32 -38.78 -43.47
N GLY A 21 37.07 -39.50 -42.62
CA GLY A 21 38.53 -39.71 -42.89
C GLY A 21 39.10 -40.75 -41.93
N LYS A 22 39.14 -42.00 -42.41
CA LYS A 22 39.78 -43.18 -41.83
C LYS A 22 41.27 -42.98 -41.58
N GLY A 23 41.80 -43.71 -40.62
CA GLY A 23 43.22 -43.95 -40.46
C GLY A 23 43.49 -45.12 -39.52
N ASP A 24 43.52 -46.32 -40.13
CA ASP A 24 43.94 -47.56 -39.48
C ASP A 24 45.46 -47.55 -39.25
N TYR A 25 45.94 -48.11 -38.17
CA TYR A 25 47.21 -48.77 -38.06
C TYR A 25 47.16 -50.01 -37.20
N TYR A 26 47.41 -51.17 -37.88
CA TYR A 26 47.65 -52.48 -37.29
C TYR A 26 49.03 -52.59 -36.65
N PHE A 27 49.16 -53.46 -35.66
CA PHE A 27 50.19 -54.51 -35.52
C PHE A 27 49.82 -55.39 -34.35
N SER A 28 49.49 -56.55 -34.53
CA SER A 28 49.81 -57.93 -34.73
C SER A 28 50.74 -58.55 -33.65
N ASN A 29 50.24 -59.66 -33.20
CA ASN A 29 50.88 -60.95 -32.90
C ASN A 29 51.28 -61.28 -31.43
N GLY A 30 50.76 -62.42 -31.04
CA GLY A 30 51.30 -63.28 -29.98
C GLY A 30 50.33 -64.28 -29.38
N VAL A 31 50.03 -65.30 -30.16
CA VAL A 31 49.34 -66.56 -29.73
C VAL A 31 50.21 -67.38 -28.82
N GLN A 32 49.70 -67.83 -27.68
CA GLN A 32 50.04 -69.16 -27.12
C GLN A 32 48.88 -69.75 -26.34
N GLU A 33 48.35 -70.82 -26.91
CA GLU A 33 47.51 -71.82 -26.22
C GLU A 33 48.25 -72.56 -25.11
N ARG A 34 47.56 -72.84 -23.97
CA ARG A 34 47.66 -74.09 -23.26
C ARG A 34 46.41 -74.42 -22.47
N THR A 35 45.98 -75.60 -22.61
CA THR A 35 44.83 -76.35 -22.15
C THR A 35 44.75 -76.58 -20.63
N PRO A 36 43.72 -77.29 -20.11
CA PRO A 36 43.01 -76.90 -18.93
C PRO A 36 43.39 -77.75 -17.72
N ARG A 37 43.13 -77.21 -16.53
CA ARG A 37 43.15 -78.03 -15.32
C ARG A 37 41.89 -77.73 -14.45
N THR A 38 41.29 -78.84 -14.06
CA THR A 38 40.11 -79.12 -13.33
C THR A 38 40.00 -78.43 -11.98
N THR A 39 38.74 -78.12 -11.65
CA THR A 39 38.11 -77.61 -10.42
C THR A 39 38.64 -78.22 -9.11
N PRO A 40 38.40 -77.46 -7.96
CA PRO A 40 37.33 -77.85 -7.08
C PRO A 40 36.39 -76.71 -6.60
N VAL A 41 35.25 -77.21 -6.28
CA VAL A 41 34.01 -76.65 -5.76
C VAL A 41 34.20 -75.78 -4.50
N GLY A 42 33.43 -74.65 -4.47
CA GLY A 42 32.79 -74.18 -3.26
C GLY A 42 33.30 -72.94 -2.58
N THR A 43 32.64 -71.87 -2.83
CA THR A 43 32.01 -71.04 -1.79
C THR A 43 31.19 -69.93 -2.44
N THR A 44 29.91 -69.90 -2.14
CA THR A 44 28.97 -68.88 -2.54
C THR A 44 29.35 -67.52 -1.94
N ARG A 45 29.95 -66.65 -2.74
CA ARG A 45 30.08 -65.22 -2.41
C ARG A 45 28.75 -64.52 -2.71
N LYS A 46 28.08 -64.04 -1.66
CA LYS A 46 26.95 -63.09 -1.78
C LYS A 46 27.37 -61.92 -2.65
N PRO A 47 26.48 -61.43 -3.56
CA PRO A 47 26.80 -60.26 -4.36
C PRO A 47 26.98 -59.06 -3.44
N ALA A 48 28.11 -58.37 -3.57
CA ALA A 48 28.35 -57.09 -2.92
C ALA A 48 27.29 -56.09 -3.34
N LYS A 49 26.54 -55.58 -2.41
CA LYS A 49 25.66 -54.44 -2.66
C LYS A 49 26.51 -53.33 -3.31
N LYS A 50 26.22 -53.00 -4.57
CA LYS A 50 26.74 -51.78 -5.23
C LYS A 50 26.24 -50.58 -4.38
N GLY A 51 27.13 -50.01 -3.61
CA GLY A 51 26.84 -48.87 -2.78
C GLY A 51 26.52 -47.67 -3.67
N ASN A 52 25.39 -47.04 -3.45
CA ASN A 52 24.98 -45.75 -4.03
C ASN A 52 25.86 -44.55 -3.59
N GLY A 53 27.08 -44.84 -3.06
CA GLY A 53 27.95 -43.82 -2.45
C GLY A 53 28.40 -42.71 -3.39
N VAL A 54 28.69 -43.05 -4.66
CA VAL A 54 29.25 -42.06 -5.61
C VAL A 54 28.22 -41.00 -5.96
N LYS A 55 26.96 -41.40 -6.22
CA LYS A 55 25.88 -40.42 -6.51
C LYS A 55 25.57 -39.50 -5.35
N SER A 56 25.58 -40.02 -4.10
CA SER A 56 25.36 -39.23 -2.88
C SER A 56 26.47 -38.20 -2.66
N THR A 57 27.70 -38.55 -2.94
CA THR A 57 28.86 -37.65 -2.80
C THR A 57 28.78 -36.47 -3.79
N TYR A 58 28.43 -36.73 -5.08
CA TYR A 58 28.23 -35.64 -6.04
C TYR A 58 27.08 -34.72 -5.66
N VAL A 59 25.94 -35.27 -5.21
CA VAL A 59 24.82 -34.47 -4.74
C VAL A 59 25.24 -33.61 -3.55
N PHE A 60 26.00 -34.15 -2.59
CA PHE A 60 26.54 -33.39 -1.47
C PHE A 60 27.40 -32.20 -1.93
N PHE A 61 28.34 -32.41 -2.83
CA PHE A 61 29.18 -31.32 -3.36
C PHE A 61 28.38 -30.27 -4.13
N ILE A 62 27.37 -30.66 -4.92
CA ILE A 62 26.47 -29.74 -5.62
C ILE A 62 25.71 -28.88 -4.60
N VAL A 63 25.19 -29.47 -3.55
CA VAL A 63 24.47 -28.75 -2.46
C VAL A 63 25.42 -27.78 -1.75
N VAL A 64 26.63 -28.21 -1.42
CA VAL A 64 27.63 -27.34 -0.76
C VAL A 64 27.99 -26.15 -1.67
N ILE A 65 28.21 -26.38 -2.95
CA ILE A 65 28.50 -25.30 -3.90
C ILE A 65 27.30 -24.34 -4.02
N ALA A 66 26.08 -24.87 -4.16
CA ALA A 66 24.86 -24.05 -4.25
C ALA A 66 24.65 -23.21 -2.98
N VAL A 67 24.84 -23.78 -1.80
CA VAL A 67 24.75 -23.08 -0.52
C VAL A 67 25.84 -22.01 -0.40
N SER A 68 27.10 -22.34 -0.77
CA SER A 68 28.20 -21.36 -0.77
C SER A 68 27.93 -20.19 -1.71
N MET A 69 27.40 -20.45 -2.91
CA MET A 69 27.01 -19.40 -3.84
C MET A 69 25.90 -18.52 -3.30
N ALA A 70 24.86 -19.11 -2.69
CA ALA A 70 23.76 -18.36 -2.05
C ALA A 70 24.28 -17.50 -0.91
N LEU A 71 25.15 -18.04 -0.05
CA LEU A 71 25.76 -17.31 1.05
C LEU A 71 26.65 -16.17 0.55
N SER A 72 27.40 -16.39 -0.54
CA SER A 72 28.25 -15.34 -1.14
C SER A 72 27.42 -14.19 -1.68
N VAL A 73 26.33 -14.50 -2.38
CA VAL A 73 25.38 -13.47 -2.88
C VAL A 73 24.74 -12.71 -1.71
N TYR A 74 24.30 -13.41 -0.67
CA TYR A 74 23.75 -12.79 0.53
C TYR A 74 24.81 -11.87 1.21
N ALA A 75 26.06 -12.33 1.33
CA ALA A 75 27.13 -11.52 1.90
C ALA A 75 27.38 -10.23 1.10
N VAL A 76 27.31 -10.29 -0.25
CA VAL A 76 27.44 -9.10 -1.10
C VAL A 76 26.32 -8.09 -0.82
N PHE A 77 25.06 -8.54 -0.67
CA PHE A 77 23.95 -7.66 -0.30
C PHE A 77 24.15 -7.04 1.07
N CYS A 78 24.58 -7.82 2.06
CA CYS A 78 24.85 -7.31 3.40
C CYS A 78 26.00 -6.28 3.41
N MET A 79 27.08 -6.57 2.72
CA MET A 79 28.22 -5.63 2.60
C MET A 79 27.82 -4.36 1.83
N ASN A 80 26.91 -4.46 0.87
CA ASN A 80 26.40 -3.29 0.16
C ASN A 80 25.55 -2.38 1.06
N ASP A 81 24.85 -2.90 2.07
CA ASP A 81 24.16 -2.08 3.06
C ASP A 81 25.13 -1.31 3.98
N ILE A 82 26.27 -1.91 4.29
CA ILE A 82 27.30 -1.27 5.15
C ILE A 82 28.13 -0.27 4.35
N LEU A 83 28.69 -0.69 3.21
CA LEU A 83 29.69 0.07 2.44
C LEU A 83 29.09 0.91 1.29
N ALA A 84 27.82 0.74 0.99
CA ALA A 84 27.11 1.48 -0.05
C ALA A 84 27.72 1.42 -1.46
N ILE A 85 28.32 0.29 -1.85
CA ILE A 85 29.12 0.13 -3.08
C ILE A 85 28.28 0.43 -4.34
N THR A 86 27.03 -0.07 -4.41
CA THR A 86 26.16 0.04 -5.59
C THR A 86 24.90 0.86 -5.35
N LYS A 87 24.79 1.54 -4.22
CA LYS A 87 23.58 2.31 -3.87
C LYS A 87 23.53 3.67 -4.59
N THR A 88 22.29 4.20 -4.74
CA THR A 88 22.02 5.47 -5.41
C THR A 88 22.22 6.68 -4.49
N LYS A 89 22.38 7.87 -5.09
CA LYS A 89 22.47 9.15 -4.36
C LYS A 89 21.08 9.75 -4.04
N SER A 90 19.99 9.07 -4.34
CA SER A 90 18.65 9.61 -4.03
C SER A 90 18.53 9.88 -2.54
N THR A 91 18.18 11.11 -2.20
CA THR A 91 17.93 11.51 -0.81
C THR A 91 16.56 10.99 -0.37
N VAL A 92 16.52 10.41 0.81
CA VAL A 92 15.30 9.94 1.47
C VAL A 92 15.13 10.77 2.74
N THR A 93 13.95 11.35 2.94
CA THR A 93 13.60 12.05 4.16
C THR A 93 13.15 11.04 5.22
N VAL A 94 13.82 11.03 6.35
CA VAL A 94 13.52 10.15 7.49
C VAL A 94 13.04 11.03 8.64
N SER A 95 11.82 10.77 9.13
CA SER A 95 11.22 11.53 10.25
C SER A 95 11.12 10.64 11.47
N MET A 96 11.70 11.09 12.58
CA MET A 96 11.62 10.44 13.88
C MET A 96 10.78 11.29 14.82
N GLN A 97 9.61 10.78 15.24
CA GLN A 97 8.67 11.52 16.10
C GLN A 97 9.15 11.61 17.55
N GLU A 98 9.89 10.59 17.98
CA GLU A 98 10.45 10.48 19.31
C GLU A 98 11.92 10.10 19.21
N GLU A 99 12.66 10.32 20.30
CA GLU A 99 14.04 9.88 20.42
C GLU A 99 14.13 8.35 20.27
N VAL A 100 14.96 7.90 19.32
CA VAL A 100 15.27 6.48 19.12
C VAL A 100 16.48 6.11 19.96
N LYS A 101 16.32 5.22 20.92
CA LYS A 101 17.34 4.97 21.96
C LYS A 101 18.46 4.05 21.53
N THR A 102 18.22 3.14 20.59
CA THR A 102 19.20 2.11 20.23
C THR A 102 19.49 2.05 18.73
N ALA A 103 20.70 1.64 18.37
CA ALA A 103 21.04 1.37 16.97
C ALA A 103 20.14 0.29 16.33
N SER A 104 19.69 -0.67 17.13
CA SER A 104 18.74 -1.70 16.65
C SER A 104 17.45 -1.10 16.14
N ASP A 105 16.86 -0.15 16.87
CA ASP A 105 15.61 0.50 16.51
C ASP A 105 15.81 1.48 15.34
N ALA A 106 16.95 2.18 15.31
CA ALA A 106 17.32 3.03 14.17
C ALA A 106 17.51 2.22 12.88
N ILE A 107 18.11 1.03 12.96
CA ILE A 107 18.26 0.10 11.83
C ILE A 107 16.90 -0.41 11.35
N ASP A 108 15.96 -0.67 12.26
CA ASP A 108 14.59 -1.02 11.90
C ASP A 108 13.93 0.10 11.09
N LEU A 109 14.04 1.33 11.55
CA LEU A 109 13.55 2.51 10.85
C LEU A 109 14.18 2.68 9.46
N LEU A 110 15.52 2.55 9.33
CA LEU A 110 16.21 2.62 8.04
C LEU A 110 15.76 1.52 7.06
N ALA A 111 15.47 0.32 7.57
CA ALA A 111 14.96 -0.78 6.76
C ALA A 111 13.53 -0.49 6.27
N ASP A 112 12.66 0.03 7.12
CA ASP A 112 11.28 0.39 6.78
C ASP A 112 11.23 1.53 5.74
N GLN A 113 12.25 2.38 5.68
CA GLN A 113 12.42 3.41 4.64
C GLN A 113 13.14 2.88 3.37
N GLY A 114 13.44 1.58 3.30
CA GLY A 114 14.08 0.95 2.15
C GLY A 114 15.57 1.32 1.95
N LEU A 115 16.20 1.99 2.93
CA LEU A 115 17.61 2.38 2.88
C LEU A 115 18.54 1.20 3.09
N ILE A 116 18.11 0.17 3.83
CA ILE A 116 18.86 -1.08 4.07
C ILE A 116 17.95 -2.30 3.81
N LYS A 117 18.57 -3.42 3.42
CA LYS A 117 17.86 -4.68 3.09
C LYS A 117 18.19 -5.81 4.07
N CYS A 118 19.42 -5.87 4.54
CA CYS A 118 19.94 -6.95 5.39
C CYS A 118 19.91 -6.56 6.88
N LYS A 119 18.73 -6.24 7.39
CA LYS A 119 18.45 -5.75 8.75
C LYS A 119 19.20 -6.52 9.86
N GLY A 120 19.11 -7.86 9.84
CA GLY A 120 19.76 -8.71 10.86
C GLY A 120 21.29 -8.58 10.86
N PHE A 121 21.90 -8.52 9.68
CA PHE A 121 23.34 -8.34 9.55
C PHE A 121 23.78 -6.93 9.96
N CYS A 122 22.99 -5.91 9.62
CA CYS A 122 23.25 -4.53 10.03
C CYS A 122 23.21 -4.38 11.57
N LYS A 123 22.27 -5.03 12.25
CA LYS A 123 22.19 -5.05 13.72
C LYS A 123 23.39 -5.76 14.35
N PHE A 124 23.80 -6.90 13.78
CA PHE A 124 25.01 -7.59 14.20
C PHE A 124 26.25 -6.72 14.03
N PHE A 125 26.38 -6.06 12.87
CA PHE A 125 27.50 -5.14 12.58
C PHE A 125 27.54 -3.99 13.58
N ALA A 126 26.41 -3.31 13.84
CA ALA A 126 26.34 -2.22 14.81
C ALA A 126 26.78 -2.67 16.23
N THR A 127 26.34 -3.84 16.66
CA THR A 127 26.74 -4.41 17.96
C THR A 127 28.24 -4.73 18.01
N LEU A 128 28.82 -5.20 16.90
CA LEU A 128 30.25 -5.50 16.81
C LEU A 128 31.07 -4.20 16.79
N HIS A 129 30.59 -3.19 16.04
CA HIS A 129 31.24 -1.88 15.94
C HIS A 129 31.38 -1.20 17.31
N ASP A 130 30.32 -1.14 18.09
CA ASP A 130 30.34 -0.58 19.44
C ASP A 130 31.35 -1.29 20.36
N LYS A 131 31.40 -2.64 20.27
CA LYS A 131 32.23 -3.45 21.16
C LYS A 131 33.72 -3.47 20.78
N VAL A 132 34.05 -3.37 19.50
CA VAL A 132 35.39 -3.58 18.95
C VAL A 132 36.11 -2.26 18.67
N LEU A 133 35.41 -1.29 18.09
CA LEU A 133 35.96 -0.03 17.65
C LEU A 133 35.88 1.09 18.69
N ASN A 134 35.12 0.87 19.76
CA ASN A 134 34.89 1.85 20.83
C ASN A 134 34.39 3.20 20.30
N ASP A 135 33.71 3.18 19.14
CA ASP A 135 33.11 4.33 18.47
C ASP A 135 31.57 4.18 18.55
N PRO A 136 30.88 4.98 19.40
CA PRO A 136 29.49 4.76 19.70
C PRO A 136 28.59 5.20 18.55
N ILE A 137 28.16 4.26 17.74
CA ILE A 137 27.00 4.44 16.84
C ILE A 137 25.70 3.96 17.49
N GLY A 138 25.75 3.69 18.80
CA GLY A 138 24.70 2.98 19.55
C GLY A 138 23.46 3.80 19.93
N GLY A 139 23.46 5.11 19.65
CA GLY A 139 22.37 6.02 20.06
C GLY A 139 22.72 6.85 21.30
N PRO A 140 21.84 7.70 21.83
CA PRO A 140 20.50 7.97 21.31
C PRO A 140 20.49 8.80 20.01
N TYR A 141 19.35 8.73 19.29
CA TYR A 141 19.12 9.46 18.04
C TYR A 141 17.96 10.44 18.28
N PRO A 142 18.19 11.76 18.24
CA PRO A 142 17.18 12.76 18.56
C PRO A 142 15.97 12.73 17.61
N ALA A 143 14.79 13.12 18.10
CA ALA A 143 13.62 13.35 17.27
C ALA A 143 13.88 14.46 16.24
N GLY A 144 13.28 14.37 15.06
CA GLY A 144 13.44 15.35 14.00
C GLY A 144 13.38 14.76 12.60
N VAL A 145 13.69 15.60 11.62
CA VAL A 145 13.75 15.22 10.20
C VAL A 145 15.19 15.17 9.74
N TYR A 146 15.55 14.09 9.06
CA TYR A 146 16.90 13.83 8.57
C TYR A 146 16.88 13.52 7.07
N TYR A 147 17.86 14.02 6.34
CA TYR A 147 18.05 13.73 4.92
C TYR A 147 19.16 12.72 4.73
N LEU A 148 18.78 11.49 4.43
CA LEU A 148 19.71 10.38 4.25
C LEU A 148 19.74 9.92 2.79
N ASN A 149 20.84 9.32 2.38
CA ASN A 149 20.91 8.63 1.08
C ASN A 149 21.69 7.31 1.21
N GLY A 150 21.40 6.38 0.29
CA GLY A 150 22.00 5.06 0.33
C GLY A 150 23.53 5.05 0.25
N LYS A 151 24.18 6.08 -0.32
CA LYS A 151 25.64 6.18 -0.43
C LYS A 151 26.36 6.52 0.87
N MET A 152 25.64 6.92 1.89
CA MET A 152 26.25 7.14 3.22
C MET A 152 26.75 5.87 3.89
N GLY A 153 26.23 4.70 3.47
CA GLY A 153 26.45 3.44 4.17
C GLY A 153 25.76 3.42 5.53
N LEU A 154 25.77 2.28 6.21
CA LEU A 154 25.09 2.14 7.51
C LEU A 154 25.65 3.10 8.56
N GLU A 155 26.98 3.14 8.71
CA GLU A 155 27.65 3.98 9.70
C GLU A 155 27.34 5.46 9.48
N GLY A 156 27.52 5.97 8.25
CA GLY A 156 27.23 7.35 7.92
C GLY A 156 25.76 7.75 8.12
N MET A 157 24.81 6.83 7.86
CA MET A 157 23.42 7.06 8.17
C MET A 157 23.17 7.15 9.68
N LEU A 158 23.73 6.24 10.48
CA LEU A 158 23.58 6.27 11.95
C LEU A 158 24.24 7.50 12.56
N GLN A 159 25.44 7.88 12.10
CA GLN A 159 26.11 9.12 12.55
C GLN A 159 25.31 10.37 12.19
N THR A 160 24.67 10.40 11.00
CA THR A 160 23.80 11.52 10.61
C THR A 160 22.57 11.59 11.51
N LEU A 161 21.98 10.46 11.89
CA LEU A 161 20.87 10.42 12.84
C LEU A 161 21.26 10.83 14.26
N GLN A 162 22.52 10.66 14.68
CA GLN A 162 23.05 11.14 15.97
C GLN A 162 23.32 12.65 15.97
N GLY A 163 23.51 13.22 14.78
CA GLY A 163 23.75 14.66 14.62
C GLY A 163 22.50 15.50 14.85
N SER A 164 22.62 16.79 14.57
CA SER A 164 21.45 17.68 14.57
C SER A 164 20.51 17.33 13.45
N SER A 165 19.22 17.24 13.73
CA SER A 165 18.17 17.08 12.70
C SER A 165 18.20 18.26 11.72
N ALA A 166 17.73 18.04 10.49
CA ALA A 166 17.55 19.10 9.51
C ALA A 166 16.51 20.12 9.99
N THR A 167 15.47 19.64 10.69
CA THR A 167 14.52 20.47 11.41
C THR A 167 13.95 19.72 12.62
N SER A 168 13.69 20.46 13.69
CA SER A 168 12.89 20.03 14.84
C SER A 168 11.66 20.93 15.04
N GLU A 169 11.42 21.85 14.09
CA GLU A 169 10.24 22.72 14.11
C GLU A 169 8.99 21.89 13.87
N THR A 170 8.00 22.05 14.74
CA THR A 170 6.71 21.35 14.64
C THR A 170 5.56 22.31 14.41
N VAL A 171 4.53 21.83 13.75
CA VAL A 171 3.25 22.53 13.56
C VAL A 171 2.11 21.61 14.00
N THR A 172 1.20 22.16 14.82
CA THR A 172 -0.01 21.46 15.23
C THR A 172 -1.18 21.87 14.34
N LEU A 173 -1.79 20.90 13.66
CA LEU A 173 -2.88 21.13 12.72
C LEU A 173 -4.13 20.35 13.15
N ILE A 174 -5.29 21.02 13.07
CA ILE A 174 -6.60 20.42 13.34
C ILE A 174 -7.24 20.03 12.00
N PHE A 175 -7.68 18.79 11.87
CA PHE A 175 -8.43 18.28 10.72
C PHE A 175 -9.85 17.94 11.16
N PRO A 176 -10.82 18.84 10.92
CA PRO A 176 -12.22 18.62 11.26
C PRO A 176 -12.81 17.41 10.52
N GLU A 177 -13.85 16.82 11.13
CA GLU A 177 -14.65 15.78 10.49
C GLU A 177 -15.26 16.27 9.18
N GLY A 178 -15.29 15.41 8.18
CA GLY A 178 -15.83 15.73 6.85
C GLY A 178 -14.85 16.44 5.91
N MET A 179 -13.59 16.65 6.28
CA MET A 179 -12.56 17.09 5.33
C MET A 179 -12.30 16.00 4.27
N THR A 180 -12.08 16.44 3.05
CA THR A 180 -11.67 15.57 1.92
C THR A 180 -10.15 15.43 1.84
N VAL A 181 -9.66 14.40 1.16
CA VAL A 181 -8.22 14.23 0.91
C VAL A 181 -7.60 15.46 0.25
N PRO A 182 -8.19 16.08 -0.80
CA PRO A 182 -7.65 17.33 -1.36
C PRO A 182 -7.49 18.46 -0.34
N GLU A 183 -8.47 18.65 0.55
CA GLU A 183 -8.40 19.68 1.60
C GLU A 183 -7.28 19.37 2.61
N ILE A 184 -7.13 18.09 3.01
CA ILE A 184 -6.07 17.63 3.91
C ILE A 184 -4.70 17.88 3.27
N VAL A 185 -4.53 17.46 2.01
CA VAL A 185 -3.27 17.64 1.26
C VAL A 185 -2.91 19.11 1.14
N ASN A 186 -3.85 19.97 0.76
CA ASN A 186 -3.61 21.41 0.66
C ASN A 186 -3.20 21.99 2.01
N LYS A 187 -3.91 21.66 3.10
CA LYS A 187 -3.60 22.13 4.44
C LYS A 187 -2.20 21.71 4.91
N LEU A 188 -1.80 20.47 4.65
CA LEU A 188 -0.45 19.99 4.98
C LEU A 188 0.62 20.73 4.17
N THR A 189 0.38 20.96 2.87
CA THR A 189 1.31 21.67 1.98
C THR A 189 1.43 23.16 2.33
N GLU A 190 0.32 23.83 2.62
CA GLU A 190 0.29 25.24 3.01
C GLU A 190 0.99 25.55 4.34
N ASN A 191 1.18 24.51 5.16
CA ASN A 191 1.91 24.61 6.44
C ASN A 191 3.30 23.95 6.37
N ASP A 192 3.85 23.77 5.15
CA ASP A 192 5.20 23.26 4.90
C ASP A 192 5.49 21.90 5.54
N VAL A 193 4.44 21.09 5.83
CA VAL A 193 4.60 19.76 6.42
C VAL A 193 5.28 18.81 5.44
N CYS A 194 4.80 18.74 4.18
CA CYS A 194 5.50 18.01 3.13
C CYS A 194 4.99 18.38 1.72
N ASP A 195 5.72 17.92 0.70
CA ASP A 195 5.41 18.17 -0.70
C ASP A 195 4.09 17.53 -1.14
N LYS A 196 3.31 18.29 -1.92
CA LYS A 196 1.98 17.86 -2.44
C LYS A 196 2.06 16.59 -3.28
N MET A 197 3.03 16.50 -4.19
CA MET A 197 3.15 15.35 -5.09
C MET A 197 3.60 14.10 -4.35
N ALA A 198 4.48 14.26 -3.36
CA ALA A 198 4.90 13.17 -2.48
C ALA A 198 3.70 12.63 -1.66
N LEU A 199 2.86 13.53 -1.11
CA LEU A 199 1.63 13.13 -0.38
C LEU A 199 0.66 12.35 -1.28
N LEU A 200 0.35 12.88 -2.46
CA LEU A 200 -0.58 12.22 -3.40
C LEU A 200 -0.06 10.84 -3.83
N SER A 201 1.24 10.73 -4.12
CA SER A 201 1.86 9.44 -4.46
C SER A 201 1.73 8.40 -3.34
N VAL A 202 1.91 8.83 -2.08
CA VAL A 202 1.78 7.95 -0.91
C VAL A 202 0.32 7.60 -0.64
N ILE A 203 -0.62 8.53 -0.81
CA ILE A 203 -2.07 8.30 -0.65
C ILE A 203 -2.58 7.23 -1.63
N ASP A 204 -2.03 7.17 -2.84
CA ASP A 204 -2.41 6.19 -3.85
C ASP A 204 -1.63 4.85 -3.72
N SER A 205 -0.63 4.79 -2.85
CA SER A 205 0.16 3.58 -2.65
C SER A 205 -0.63 2.45 -1.97
N THR A 206 -0.17 1.21 -2.15
CA THR A 206 -0.76 0.00 -1.55
C THR A 206 0.06 -0.54 -0.37
N GLU A 207 1.05 0.23 0.10
CA GLU A 207 2.06 -0.26 1.05
C GLU A 207 1.59 -0.33 2.52
N PHE A 208 0.39 0.21 2.82
CA PHE A 208 -0.10 0.26 4.19
C PHE A 208 -0.79 -1.04 4.62
N THR A 209 -0.40 -1.56 5.79
CA THR A 209 -0.90 -2.82 6.37
C THR A 209 -1.84 -2.62 7.55
N TYR A 210 -2.26 -1.37 7.85
CA TYR A 210 -3.27 -1.10 8.88
C TYR A 210 -4.58 -1.83 8.56
N SER A 211 -5.21 -2.41 9.58
CA SER A 211 -6.35 -3.30 9.38
C SER A 211 -7.54 -2.62 8.70
N MET A 212 -7.67 -1.29 8.83
CA MET A 212 -8.71 -0.51 8.16
C MET A 212 -8.49 -0.33 6.65
N VAL A 213 -7.26 -0.48 6.16
CA VAL A 213 -6.89 -0.25 4.75
C VAL A 213 -6.23 -1.45 4.08
N ALA A 214 -5.92 -2.53 4.82
CA ALA A 214 -5.21 -3.70 4.31
C ALA A 214 -5.93 -4.38 3.14
N ASP A 215 -7.27 -4.35 3.14
CA ASP A 215 -8.12 -4.94 2.10
C ASP A 215 -8.50 -3.95 0.97
N LEU A 216 -8.01 -2.69 1.01
CA LEU A 216 -8.27 -1.71 -0.04
C LEU A 216 -7.56 -2.11 -1.33
N LYS A 217 -8.35 -2.47 -2.33
CA LYS A 217 -7.85 -2.75 -3.68
C LYS A 217 -7.67 -1.45 -4.45
N ALA A 218 -6.76 -1.46 -5.43
CA ALA A 218 -6.72 -0.41 -6.42
C ALA A 218 -8.06 -0.35 -7.16
N ASN A 219 -8.63 0.85 -7.29
CA ASN A 219 -9.90 1.08 -7.97
C ASN A 219 -9.78 2.39 -8.77
N GLU A 220 -9.75 2.28 -10.09
CA GLU A 220 -9.61 3.43 -11.01
C GLU A 220 -10.80 4.41 -10.94
N HIS A 221 -11.94 3.97 -10.40
CA HIS A 221 -13.12 4.82 -10.24
C HIS A 221 -13.07 5.69 -8.99
N VAL A 222 -12.01 5.57 -8.17
CA VAL A 222 -11.82 6.33 -6.94
C VAL A 222 -10.68 7.34 -7.14
N PRO A 223 -10.94 8.66 -7.03
CA PRO A 223 -9.94 9.68 -7.30
C PRO A 223 -8.77 9.70 -6.30
N TYR A 224 -9.01 9.32 -5.05
CA TYR A 224 -8.01 9.25 -3.98
C TYR A 224 -8.23 7.98 -3.16
N ARG A 225 -7.28 7.05 -3.22
CA ARG A 225 -7.42 5.71 -2.61
C ARG A 225 -7.70 5.75 -1.11
N LEU A 226 -7.14 6.70 -0.38
CA LEU A 226 -7.33 6.85 1.07
C LEU A 226 -8.44 7.83 1.46
N GLU A 227 -9.31 8.27 0.52
CA GLU A 227 -10.49 9.04 0.89
C GLU A 227 -11.37 8.24 1.86
N GLY A 228 -11.76 8.86 2.95
CA GLY A 228 -12.51 8.23 4.04
C GLY A 228 -11.65 7.59 5.14
N PHE A 229 -10.32 7.48 4.93
CA PHE A 229 -9.43 6.76 5.85
C PHE A 229 -8.39 7.64 6.54
N MET A 230 -8.26 8.92 6.17
CA MET A 230 -7.42 9.89 6.86
C MET A 230 -8.20 10.48 8.05
N PHE A 231 -8.16 9.80 9.20
CA PHE A 231 -9.05 10.05 10.34
C PHE A 231 -8.94 11.49 10.87
N PRO A 232 -10.07 12.20 11.07
CA PRO A 232 -10.09 13.57 11.57
C PRO A 232 -9.66 13.64 13.05
N ASP A 233 -8.68 14.47 13.34
CA ASP A 233 -8.17 14.73 14.69
C ASP A 233 -7.23 15.95 14.68
N THR A 234 -6.59 16.23 15.80
CA THR A 234 -5.47 17.17 15.91
C THR A 234 -4.16 16.39 15.87
N TYR A 235 -3.26 16.78 14.96
CA TYR A 235 -1.98 16.13 14.77
C TYR A 235 -0.83 17.14 14.86
N GLU A 236 0.30 16.71 15.38
CA GLU A 236 1.55 17.42 15.34
C GLU A 236 2.45 16.81 14.26
N PHE A 237 3.05 17.69 13.43
CA PHE A 237 3.95 17.33 12.34
C PHE A 237 5.24 18.13 12.44
N PHE A 238 6.33 17.55 11.96
CA PHE A 238 7.52 18.34 11.67
C PHE A 238 7.37 19.09 10.34
N VAL A 239 7.95 20.28 10.24
CA VAL A 239 8.15 20.96 8.97
C VAL A 239 9.09 20.13 8.11
N GLY A 240 8.70 19.84 6.84
CA GLY A 240 9.46 18.96 5.93
C GLY A 240 9.38 17.47 6.28
N GLU A 241 8.33 17.02 6.99
CA GLU A 241 8.14 15.63 7.37
C GLU A 241 7.99 14.71 6.15
N ASN A 242 8.43 13.47 6.26
CA ASN A 242 8.25 12.45 5.23
C ASN A 242 6.77 12.15 4.99
N ALA A 243 6.33 12.17 3.72
CA ALA A 243 4.93 11.95 3.33
C ALA A 243 4.35 10.63 3.86
N SER A 244 5.13 9.54 3.85
CA SER A 244 4.68 8.24 4.40
C SER A 244 4.47 8.33 5.92
N SER A 245 5.33 9.04 6.65
CA SER A 245 5.17 9.27 8.09
C SER A 245 3.92 10.09 8.39
N VAL A 246 3.66 11.13 7.61
CA VAL A 246 2.46 11.97 7.72
C VAL A 246 1.20 11.12 7.52
N VAL A 247 1.11 10.36 6.44
CA VAL A 247 -0.07 9.51 6.16
C VAL A 247 -0.24 8.43 7.23
N LYS A 248 0.85 7.82 7.70
CA LYS A 248 0.80 6.82 8.79
C LYS A 248 0.19 7.35 10.08
N LYS A 249 0.37 8.62 10.43
CA LYS A 249 -0.28 9.22 11.61
C LYS A 249 -1.80 9.16 11.51
N PHE A 250 -2.36 9.56 10.35
CA PHE A 250 -3.80 9.50 10.12
C PHE A 250 -4.33 8.06 10.15
N LEU A 251 -3.65 7.14 9.46
CA LEU A 251 -4.07 5.74 9.38
C LEU A 251 -3.95 5.02 10.72
N SER A 252 -2.87 5.23 11.48
CA SER A 252 -2.66 4.64 12.81
C SER A 252 -3.74 5.12 13.79
N ASN A 253 -4.04 6.42 13.79
CA ASN A 253 -5.09 6.97 14.63
C ASN A 253 -6.45 6.38 14.24
N GLY A 254 -6.81 6.38 12.95
CA GLY A 254 -8.06 5.79 12.46
C GLY A 254 -8.21 4.32 12.82
N ASP A 255 -7.16 3.53 12.62
CA ASP A 255 -7.15 2.10 12.96
C ASP A 255 -7.39 1.85 14.46
N SER A 256 -6.87 2.72 15.32
CA SER A 256 -7.11 2.68 16.77
C SER A 256 -8.56 2.99 17.19
N LYS A 257 -9.33 3.71 16.35
CA LYS A 257 -10.72 4.10 16.62
C LYS A 257 -11.75 3.07 16.19
N ILE A 258 -11.35 2.11 15.32
CA ILE A 258 -12.21 1.06 14.77
C ILE A 258 -11.90 -0.26 15.48
N SER A 259 -12.81 -0.68 16.36
CA SER A 259 -12.64 -1.89 17.15
C SER A 259 -13.00 -3.17 16.36
N GLU A 260 -12.57 -4.34 16.86
CA GLU A 260 -13.02 -5.64 16.33
C GLU A 260 -14.55 -5.82 16.43
N LYS A 261 -15.21 -5.18 17.41
CA LYS A 261 -16.68 -5.19 17.51
C LYS A 261 -17.32 -4.42 16.36
N ASP A 262 -16.71 -3.31 15.94
CA ASP A 262 -17.18 -2.51 14.78
C ASP A 262 -17.06 -3.33 13.50
N ARG A 263 -15.95 -4.05 13.31
CA ARG A 263 -15.73 -4.95 12.15
C ARG A 263 -16.73 -6.11 12.14
N ALA A 264 -16.99 -6.70 13.30
CA ALA A 264 -17.99 -7.75 13.44
C ALA A 264 -19.42 -7.24 13.15
N GLN A 265 -19.73 -6.02 13.57
CA GLN A 265 -21.03 -5.39 13.30
C GLN A 265 -21.19 -5.06 11.80
N ALA A 266 -20.14 -4.58 11.11
CA ALA A 266 -20.16 -4.39 9.66
C ALA A 266 -20.51 -5.69 8.93
N LYS A 267 -19.83 -6.79 9.27
CA LYS A 267 -20.10 -8.14 8.72
C LYS A 267 -21.54 -8.59 8.99
N LYS A 268 -22.09 -8.32 10.20
CA LYS A 268 -23.48 -8.65 10.55
C LYS A 268 -24.47 -7.87 9.68
N LEU A 269 -24.15 -6.63 9.32
CA LEU A 269 -24.96 -5.82 8.39
C LEU A 269 -24.80 -6.23 6.92
N GLY A 270 -23.82 -7.09 6.61
CA GLY A 270 -23.51 -7.52 5.23
C GLY A 270 -22.61 -6.54 4.48
N TYR A 271 -21.90 -5.64 5.17
CA TYR A 271 -21.00 -4.65 4.57
C TYR A 271 -19.53 -4.94 4.87
N SER A 272 -18.67 -4.63 3.93
CA SER A 272 -17.23 -4.44 4.15
C SER A 272 -16.98 -3.15 4.95
N MET A 273 -15.80 -3.01 5.57
CA MET A 273 -15.45 -1.75 6.22
C MET A 273 -15.34 -0.59 5.22
N TYR A 274 -14.95 -0.86 3.98
CA TYR A 274 -14.97 0.16 2.92
C TYR A 274 -16.36 0.72 2.66
N GLU A 275 -17.37 -0.14 2.55
CA GLU A 275 -18.77 0.27 2.38
C GLU A 275 -19.29 1.01 3.62
N VAL A 276 -18.90 0.58 4.83
CA VAL A 276 -19.23 1.31 6.08
C VAL A 276 -18.64 2.72 6.06
N MET A 277 -17.36 2.87 5.66
CA MET A 277 -16.73 4.19 5.56
C MET A 277 -17.37 5.05 4.46
N THR A 278 -17.81 4.44 3.35
CA THR A 278 -18.57 5.12 2.30
C THR A 278 -19.90 5.63 2.83
N ILE A 279 -20.68 4.78 3.52
CA ILE A 279 -21.95 5.18 4.16
C ILE A 279 -21.71 6.28 5.21
N ALA A 280 -20.69 6.12 6.06
CA ALA A 280 -20.35 7.09 7.10
C ALA A 280 -19.97 8.46 6.50
N SER A 281 -19.25 8.49 5.38
CA SER A 281 -18.89 9.73 4.71
C SER A 281 -20.11 10.48 4.14
N ILE A 282 -21.11 9.75 3.64
CA ILE A 282 -22.38 10.34 3.20
C ILE A 282 -23.15 10.88 4.41
N ILE A 283 -23.27 10.09 5.48
CA ILE A 283 -23.93 10.53 6.73
C ILE A 283 -23.27 11.80 7.26
N GLN A 284 -21.93 11.87 7.26
CA GLN A 284 -21.17 13.02 7.72
C GLN A 284 -21.50 14.30 6.93
N LYS A 285 -21.71 14.18 5.62
CA LYS A 285 -22.04 15.32 4.74
C LYS A 285 -23.52 15.69 4.75
N GLU A 286 -24.41 14.73 5.04
CA GLU A 286 -25.86 14.95 5.03
C GLU A 286 -26.39 15.41 6.41
N ALA A 287 -25.73 15.06 7.51
CA ALA A 287 -26.23 15.37 8.86
C ALA A 287 -25.87 16.78 9.30
N GLY A 288 -26.86 17.57 9.74
CA GLY A 288 -26.63 18.88 10.34
C GLY A 288 -26.12 18.80 11.81
N SER A 289 -26.20 17.62 12.44
CA SER A 289 -25.67 17.35 13.78
C SER A 289 -25.58 15.86 14.05
N GLU A 290 -24.75 15.45 15.03
CA GLU A 290 -24.62 14.04 15.45
C GLU A 290 -25.96 13.38 15.80
N LYS A 291 -26.89 14.13 16.40
CA LYS A 291 -28.22 13.62 16.79
C LYS A 291 -29.04 13.11 15.61
N GLN A 292 -28.79 13.64 14.41
CA GLN A 292 -29.49 13.27 13.19
C GLN A 292 -28.88 12.07 12.48
N MET A 293 -27.60 11.78 12.74
CA MET A 293 -26.80 10.81 11.98
C MET A 293 -27.42 9.41 11.95
N LYS A 294 -27.91 8.88 13.07
CA LYS A 294 -28.53 7.55 13.13
C LYS A 294 -29.85 7.47 12.36
N THR A 295 -30.63 8.57 12.32
CA THR A 295 -31.87 8.63 11.55
C THR A 295 -31.59 8.71 10.06
N ILE A 296 -30.61 9.53 9.63
CA ILE A 296 -30.17 9.60 8.23
C ILE A 296 -29.57 8.26 7.80
N SER A 297 -28.75 7.64 8.65
CA SER A 297 -28.22 6.28 8.43
C SER A 297 -29.34 5.28 8.16
N SER A 298 -30.42 5.32 8.94
CA SER A 298 -31.59 4.46 8.72
C SER A 298 -32.19 4.65 7.33
N VAL A 299 -32.33 5.90 6.85
CA VAL A 299 -32.86 6.17 5.49
C VAL A 299 -31.93 5.59 4.42
N ILE A 300 -30.62 5.78 4.56
CA ILE A 300 -29.62 5.23 3.63
C ILE A 300 -29.69 3.72 3.61
N HIS A 301 -29.71 3.04 4.76
CA HIS A 301 -29.81 1.57 4.84
C HIS A 301 -31.13 1.05 4.26
N ASN A 302 -32.25 1.72 4.52
CA ASN A 302 -33.55 1.33 3.93
C ASN A 302 -33.54 1.43 2.42
N ARG A 303 -32.94 2.49 1.82
CA ARG A 303 -32.78 2.61 0.36
C ARG A 303 -31.84 1.55 -0.20
N LEU A 304 -30.72 1.27 0.47
CA LEU A 304 -29.76 0.23 0.05
C LEU A 304 -30.38 -1.18 0.07
N SER A 305 -31.34 -1.43 0.96
CA SER A 305 -32.05 -2.72 1.06
C SER A 305 -33.17 -2.86 0.04
N ASP A 306 -33.72 -1.75 -0.50
CA ASP A 306 -34.83 -1.73 -1.47
C ASP A 306 -34.39 -1.09 -2.79
N LYS A 307 -33.41 -1.71 -3.46
CA LYS A 307 -32.86 -1.22 -4.74
C LYS A 307 -33.89 -1.21 -5.89
N THR A 308 -35.01 -1.91 -5.75
CA THR A 308 -36.08 -1.92 -6.74
C THR A 308 -36.83 -0.60 -6.78
N ASN A 309 -37.19 -0.07 -5.60
CA ASN A 309 -37.87 1.21 -5.49
C ASN A 309 -36.89 2.40 -5.35
N PHE A 310 -35.70 2.15 -4.83
CA PHE A 310 -34.62 3.13 -4.61
C PHE A 310 -33.30 2.66 -5.22
N PRO A 311 -33.20 2.63 -6.56
CA PRO A 311 -31.95 2.22 -7.20
C PRO A 311 -30.78 3.14 -6.84
N SER A 312 -31.05 4.43 -6.64
CA SER A 312 -30.06 5.45 -6.26
C SER A 312 -30.31 5.98 -4.85
N LEU A 313 -29.23 6.41 -4.19
CA LEU A 313 -29.34 7.01 -2.84
C LEU A 313 -29.97 8.41 -2.84
N GLY A 314 -29.90 9.16 -3.93
CA GLY A 314 -30.46 10.50 -4.04
C GLY A 314 -29.76 11.53 -3.15
N CYS A 315 -28.45 11.38 -2.91
CA CYS A 315 -27.63 12.26 -2.07
C CYS A 315 -26.83 13.22 -2.96
N GLN A 316 -27.11 14.53 -2.87
CA GLN A 316 -26.40 15.57 -3.62
C GLN A 316 -24.93 15.63 -3.23
N SER A 317 -24.61 15.40 -1.97
CA SER A 317 -23.24 15.41 -1.44
C SER A 317 -22.25 14.55 -2.23
N THR A 318 -22.72 13.47 -2.86
CA THR A 318 -21.87 12.59 -3.67
C THR A 318 -21.41 13.23 -4.98
N SER A 319 -22.26 13.99 -5.66
CA SER A 319 -21.89 14.76 -6.86
C SER A 319 -21.12 16.04 -6.50
N ASP A 320 -21.48 16.67 -5.37
CA ASP A 320 -20.78 17.84 -4.84
C ASP A 320 -19.31 17.54 -4.52
N TYR A 321 -19.02 16.32 -4.04
CA TYR A 321 -17.64 15.88 -3.81
C TYR A 321 -16.81 15.96 -5.11
N ILE A 322 -17.31 15.44 -6.20
CA ILE A 322 -16.60 15.49 -7.48
C ILE A 322 -16.48 16.94 -7.99
N THR A 323 -17.57 17.71 -7.94
CA THR A 323 -17.61 19.06 -8.50
C THR A 323 -16.73 20.04 -7.72
N ASN A 324 -16.80 19.98 -6.38
CA ASN A 324 -16.23 20.99 -5.51
C ASN A 324 -14.84 20.64 -4.98
N PHE A 325 -14.51 19.34 -4.88
CA PHE A 325 -13.27 18.89 -4.24
C PHE A 325 -12.33 18.12 -5.19
N VAL A 326 -12.87 17.26 -6.05
CA VAL A 326 -12.05 16.50 -7.01
C VAL A 326 -11.66 17.36 -8.20
N LYS A 327 -12.64 17.91 -8.91
CA LYS A 327 -12.44 18.69 -10.15
C LYS A 327 -11.39 19.81 -10.04
N PRO A 328 -11.39 20.65 -8.98
CA PRO A 328 -10.39 21.73 -8.84
C PRO A 328 -8.97 21.22 -8.58
N ASN A 329 -8.81 19.97 -8.15
CA ASN A 329 -7.53 19.37 -7.78
C ASN A 329 -7.00 18.37 -8.83
N LEU A 330 -7.73 18.13 -9.92
CA LEU A 330 -7.23 17.36 -11.06
C LEU A 330 -6.24 18.20 -11.89
N SER A 331 -5.19 17.56 -12.37
CA SER A 331 -4.20 18.14 -13.27
C SER A 331 -4.39 17.61 -14.69
N SER A 332 -3.71 18.22 -15.67
CA SER A 332 -3.67 17.72 -17.05
C SER A 332 -3.03 16.32 -17.18
N THR A 333 -2.32 15.87 -16.15
CA THR A 333 -1.68 14.55 -16.07
C THR A 333 -2.48 13.55 -15.25
N SER A 334 -3.64 13.92 -14.71
CA SER A 334 -4.53 13.00 -13.99
C SER A 334 -5.03 11.90 -14.91
N ALA A 335 -5.14 10.67 -14.41
CA ALA A 335 -5.52 9.49 -15.20
C ALA A 335 -6.94 9.64 -15.81
N HIS A 336 -7.84 10.30 -15.09
CA HIS A 336 -9.24 10.47 -15.48
C HIS A 336 -9.72 11.92 -15.27
N THR A 337 -10.80 12.28 -15.95
CA THR A 337 -11.46 13.59 -15.84
C THR A 337 -12.47 13.59 -14.68
N ALA A 338 -12.94 14.78 -14.29
CA ALA A 338 -14.04 14.91 -13.32
C ALA A 338 -15.33 14.25 -13.81
N ASP A 339 -15.63 14.34 -15.11
CA ASP A 339 -16.83 13.72 -15.70
C ASP A 339 -16.77 12.20 -15.61
N TYR A 340 -15.59 11.60 -15.80
CA TYR A 340 -15.39 10.17 -15.56
C TYR A 340 -15.74 9.77 -14.12
N TYR A 341 -15.21 10.46 -13.12
CA TYR A 341 -15.52 10.15 -11.73
C TYR A 341 -17.00 10.42 -11.38
N MET A 342 -17.62 11.42 -12.02
CA MET A 342 -19.02 11.73 -11.83
C MET A 342 -19.93 10.53 -12.17
N GLU A 343 -19.58 9.73 -13.18
CA GLU A 343 -20.33 8.53 -13.56
C GLU A 343 -20.40 7.48 -12.44
N TYR A 344 -19.43 7.46 -11.52
CA TYR A 344 -19.34 6.50 -10.42
C TYR A 344 -19.71 7.06 -9.05
N TYR A 345 -19.83 8.40 -8.92
CA TYR A 345 -20.12 9.04 -7.64
C TYR A 345 -21.51 9.66 -7.57
N ASN A 346 -22.09 10.10 -8.68
CA ASN A 346 -23.39 10.74 -8.66
C ASN A 346 -24.49 9.73 -8.29
N THR A 347 -25.07 9.86 -7.11
CA THR A 347 -26.18 9.00 -6.64
C THR A 347 -27.54 9.67 -6.73
N GLN A 348 -27.69 10.72 -7.54
CA GLN A 348 -28.98 11.34 -7.78
C GLN A 348 -29.92 10.42 -8.61
N THR A 349 -31.21 10.70 -8.57
CA THR A 349 -32.25 9.85 -9.20
C THR A 349 -32.11 9.70 -10.71
N THR A 350 -31.38 10.58 -11.38
CA THR A 350 -31.11 10.54 -12.83
C THR A 350 -29.79 9.82 -13.18
N SER A 351 -29.09 9.31 -12.19
CA SER A 351 -27.78 8.69 -12.32
C SER A 351 -27.87 7.20 -12.66
N THR A 352 -26.80 6.65 -13.23
CA THR A 352 -26.58 5.23 -13.47
C THR A 352 -26.04 4.49 -12.25
N VAL A 353 -25.59 5.21 -11.20
CA VAL A 353 -25.06 4.61 -9.96
C VAL A 353 -26.19 3.95 -9.18
N VAL A 354 -26.08 2.63 -9.01
CA VAL A 354 -27.03 1.83 -8.21
C VAL A 354 -26.43 1.54 -6.84
N GLY A 355 -27.09 2.01 -5.79
CA GLY A 355 -26.63 1.84 -4.41
C GLY A 355 -25.55 2.85 -4.03
N LEU A 356 -24.44 2.37 -3.48
CA LEU A 356 -23.31 3.21 -3.03
C LEU A 356 -22.50 3.76 -4.20
N PRO A 357 -21.90 4.97 -4.04
CA PRO A 357 -20.87 5.45 -4.95
C PRO A 357 -19.62 4.56 -4.89
N ALA A 358 -18.68 4.77 -5.79
CA ALA A 358 -17.44 3.99 -5.89
C ALA A 358 -16.58 4.03 -4.60
N GLY A 359 -16.73 5.05 -3.78
CA GLY A 359 -16.00 5.17 -2.53
C GLY A 359 -16.49 6.33 -1.65
N PRO A 360 -15.80 6.56 -0.50
CA PRO A 360 -16.10 7.67 0.40
C PRO A 360 -15.99 9.04 -0.29
N ILE A 361 -16.70 10.04 0.27
CA ILE A 361 -16.75 11.41 -0.23
C ILE A 361 -16.14 12.44 0.74
N CYS A 362 -15.65 11.99 1.86
CA CYS A 362 -14.90 12.75 2.86
C CYS A 362 -14.37 11.80 3.93
N ASN A 363 -13.55 12.31 4.85
CA ASN A 363 -13.08 11.57 6.02
C ASN A 363 -14.06 11.75 7.18
N PRO A 364 -14.85 10.70 7.51
CA PRO A 364 -15.91 10.81 8.53
C PRO A 364 -15.35 10.75 9.95
N GLY A 365 -16.03 11.40 10.87
CA GLY A 365 -15.77 11.29 12.30
C GLY A 365 -16.32 9.99 12.90
N LYS A 366 -15.94 9.74 14.16
CA LYS A 366 -16.36 8.53 14.89
C LYS A 366 -17.89 8.43 15.02
N ALA A 367 -18.59 9.54 15.21
CA ALA A 367 -20.05 9.55 15.33
C ALA A 367 -20.74 9.06 14.06
N ALA A 368 -20.27 9.49 12.89
CA ALA A 368 -20.79 9.06 11.59
C ALA A 368 -20.51 7.58 11.33
N ILE A 369 -19.30 7.09 11.66
CA ILE A 369 -18.94 5.67 11.57
C ILE A 369 -19.85 4.82 12.46
N GLN A 370 -20.06 5.23 13.71
CA GLN A 370 -20.97 4.54 14.65
C GLN A 370 -22.43 4.61 14.18
N ALA A 371 -22.86 5.70 13.55
CA ALA A 371 -24.19 5.79 12.98
C ALA A 371 -24.37 4.85 11.78
N ALA A 372 -23.35 4.70 10.93
CA ALA A 372 -23.35 3.74 9.82
C ALA A 372 -23.46 2.28 10.29
N LEU A 373 -22.78 1.96 11.41
CA LEU A 373 -22.79 0.62 12.01
C LEU A 373 -24.05 0.33 12.82
N HIS A 374 -24.70 1.36 13.36
CA HIS A 374 -25.84 1.24 14.26
C HIS A 374 -26.95 2.22 13.86
N PRO A 375 -27.56 2.03 12.65
CA PRO A 375 -28.69 2.87 12.22
C PRO A 375 -29.86 2.77 13.19
N SER A 376 -30.68 3.81 13.26
CA SER A 376 -31.99 3.71 13.92
C SER A 376 -32.89 2.74 13.16
N ASP A 377 -33.72 2.00 13.87
CA ASP A 377 -34.73 1.14 13.26
C ASP A 377 -35.98 1.97 12.94
N THR A 378 -36.06 2.44 11.67
CA THR A 378 -37.20 3.25 11.17
C THR A 378 -37.67 2.77 9.82
N GLY A 379 -38.86 3.14 9.42
CA GLY A 379 -39.37 2.89 8.06
C GLY A 379 -39.27 4.12 7.16
N TYR A 380 -38.32 5.04 7.40
CA TYR A 380 -38.17 6.24 6.60
C TYR A 380 -37.33 5.96 5.34
N TYR A 381 -37.77 6.56 4.22
CA TYR A 381 -37.07 6.51 2.93
C TYR A 381 -36.69 7.89 2.41
N TYR A 382 -37.21 8.97 3.03
CA TYR A 382 -36.99 10.35 2.62
C TYR A 382 -36.60 11.20 3.80
N PHE A 383 -35.71 12.17 3.55
CA PHE A 383 -35.39 13.22 4.52
C PHE A 383 -35.02 14.52 3.80
N PHE A 384 -35.12 15.61 4.51
CA PHE A 384 -34.64 16.93 4.13
C PHE A 384 -34.42 17.78 5.38
N HIS A 385 -33.72 18.90 5.19
CA HIS A 385 -33.53 19.91 6.23
C HIS A 385 -34.24 21.20 5.84
N ASP A 386 -34.77 21.91 6.85
CA ASP A 386 -35.18 23.30 6.67
C ASP A 386 -33.97 24.25 6.76
N THR A 387 -34.21 25.56 6.55
CA THR A 387 -33.16 26.59 6.64
C THR A 387 -32.56 26.75 8.03
N LYS A 388 -33.17 26.16 9.05
CA LYS A 388 -32.71 26.16 10.46
C LYS A 388 -31.94 24.88 10.80
N GLY A 389 -31.78 23.97 9.85
CA GLY A 389 -31.10 22.68 10.02
C GLY A 389 -31.94 21.62 10.77
N ASN A 390 -33.27 21.81 10.87
CA ASN A 390 -34.14 20.79 11.42
C ASN A 390 -34.34 19.67 10.43
N LEU A 391 -34.17 18.42 10.86
CA LEU A 391 -34.36 17.22 10.06
C LEU A 391 -35.84 16.82 10.01
N TYR A 392 -36.36 16.63 8.83
CA TYR A 392 -37.68 16.05 8.56
C TYR A 392 -37.53 14.75 7.78
N THR A 393 -38.30 13.74 8.18
CA THR A 393 -38.26 12.41 7.54
C THR A 393 -39.66 12.01 7.08
N ALA A 394 -39.75 11.14 6.07
CA ALA A 394 -41.00 10.61 5.58
C ALA A 394 -40.85 9.15 5.13
N LYS A 395 -41.97 8.40 5.22
CA LYS A 395 -42.05 7.01 4.74
C LYS A 395 -42.37 6.93 3.27
N THR A 396 -43.23 7.84 2.78
CA THR A 396 -43.69 7.87 1.39
C THR A 396 -43.33 9.18 0.71
N TYR A 397 -43.31 9.17 -0.62
CA TYR A 397 -43.05 10.37 -1.41
C TYR A 397 -44.19 11.41 -1.25
N ALA A 398 -45.43 10.96 -1.06
CA ALA A 398 -46.56 11.85 -0.82
C ALA A 398 -46.39 12.61 0.50
N GLU A 399 -46.03 11.92 1.59
CA GLU A 399 -45.72 12.52 2.89
C GLU A 399 -44.52 13.47 2.79
N PHE A 400 -43.47 13.07 2.06
CA PHE A 400 -42.30 13.90 1.82
C PHE A 400 -42.68 15.23 1.15
N LYS A 401 -43.43 15.19 0.04
CA LYS A 401 -43.89 16.40 -0.66
C LYS A 401 -44.73 17.31 0.23
N GLN A 402 -45.63 16.76 1.00
CA GLN A 402 -46.45 17.53 1.94
C GLN A 402 -45.58 18.26 3.00
N LYS A 403 -44.61 17.54 3.57
CA LYS A 403 -43.70 18.12 4.55
C LYS A 403 -42.78 19.18 3.94
N VAL A 404 -42.25 18.96 2.71
CA VAL A 404 -41.46 19.95 1.98
C VAL A 404 -42.29 21.23 1.78
N GLN A 405 -43.52 21.12 1.28
CA GLN A 405 -44.39 22.28 1.10
C GLN A 405 -44.64 23.05 2.40
N THR A 406 -44.74 22.35 3.54
CA THR A 406 -45.01 22.95 4.85
C THR A 406 -43.78 23.58 5.49
N TYR A 407 -42.63 22.89 5.45
CA TYR A 407 -41.45 23.26 6.24
C TYR A 407 -40.29 23.82 5.43
N ALA A 408 -40.25 23.50 4.12
CA ALA A 408 -39.19 23.94 3.23
C ALA A 408 -39.73 24.24 1.79
N PRO A 409 -40.70 25.16 1.65
CA PRO A 409 -41.36 25.42 0.36
C PRO A 409 -40.37 25.84 -0.77
N TYR A 410 -39.21 26.37 -0.41
CA TYR A 410 -38.12 26.71 -1.35
C TYR A 410 -37.49 25.49 -2.03
N LEU A 411 -37.67 24.27 -1.49
CA LEU A 411 -37.24 23.01 -2.12
C LEU A 411 -38.28 22.44 -3.08
N ALA A 412 -39.48 23.00 -3.11
CA ALA A 412 -40.59 22.55 -3.97
C ALA A 412 -40.69 23.34 -5.28
N ALA A 413 -39.83 24.37 -5.48
CA ALA A 413 -39.83 25.27 -6.62
C ALA A 413 -39.13 24.67 -7.86
#